data_7f7011c573799f0ce26c4eb2c6857af6
#
_entry.id   7f7011c573799f0ce26c4eb2c6857af6
#
_cell.length_a   1.000
_cell.length_b   1.000
_cell.length_c   1.000
_cell.angle_alpha   90.00
_cell.angle_beta   90.00
_cell.angle_gamma   90.00
#
_symmetry.space_group_name_H-M   'P 1'
#
loop_
_entity.id
_entity.type
_entity.pdbx_description
1 polymer ?
#
loop_
_entity_poly.entity_id
_entity_poly.type
_entity_poly.pdbx_seq_one_letter_code
_entity_poly.pdbx_strand_id
1 'polypeptide(L)'
;MLEDEEGLLLPGGKSLHAQNEKELRDVQLQNGYVRTYAKNKYYTGEKLETKIWVGDYTDNGTTDIYAKQSTGINRIAVLRADVDDLGQTFVAGFEKSKKTLSRMATLSRQMSLFFKFHINQILNQGSSSLLSEAGPRKVTIVYSGGDDLFLVGAWNEVIACAIDIHKALEQYAIGALHISAGIGVFPAKYPLSVCAREVEELEQKAKDY
;
A
#
# COMPACT_ATOMS: atom_id res chain seq x y z
N MET A 1 15.28 15.63 -30.02
CA MET A 1 15.10 14.15 -29.98
C MET A 1 15.83 13.71 -28.71
N LEU A 2 15.11 13.32 -27.68
CA LEU A 2 15.73 12.64 -26.54
C LEU A 2 16.11 11.27 -27.06
N GLU A 3 17.38 10.99 -27.20
CA GLU A 3 17.87 9.67 -27.54
C GLU A 3 17.50 8.74 -26.39
N ASP A 4 16.76 7.70 -26.75
CA ASP A 4 16.16 6.72 -25.85
C ASP A 4 17.20 5.91 -25.10
N GLU A 5 17.22 6.05 -23.81
CA GLU A 5 17.60 4.93 -22.98
C GLU A 5 16.50 4.76 -21.91
N GLU A 6 15.71 3.68 -22.05
CA GLU A 6 14.84 3.09 -21.03
C GLU A 6 13.47 3.73 -20.76
N GLY A 7 12.73 4.11 -21.79
CA GLY A 7 11.31 4.43 -21.67
C GLY A 7 10.41 3.20 -21.90
N LEU A 8 9.35 3.06 -21.07
CA LEU A 8 8.30 2.08 -21.33
C LEU A 8 7.43 2.54 -22.50
N LEU A 9 7.42 1.77 -23.59
CA LEU A 9 6.59 2.07 -24.76
C LEU A 9 5.11 1.84 -24.43
N LEU A 10 4.29 2.85 -24.74
CA LEU A 10 2.84 2.83 -24.57
C LEU A 10 2.15 2.76 -25.94
N PRO A 11 0.88 2.27 -26.01
CA PRO A 11 0.10 2.30 -27.23
C PRO A 11 -0.02 3.71 -27.82
N GLY A 12 -0.01 3.80 -29.18
CA GLY A 12 -0.14 5.07 -29.88
C GLY A 12 1.15 5.89 -30.01
N GLY A 13 2.32 5.22 -29.96
CA GLY A 13 3.62 5.86 -30.20
C GLY A 13 4.07 6.82 -29.07
N LYS A 14 3.57 6.61 -27.86
CA LYS A 14 3.96 7.33 -26.64
C LYS A 14 4.97 6.53 -25.85
N SER A 15 5.79 7.19 -25.04
CA SER A 15 6.71 6.55 -24.11
C SER A 15 6.57 7.16 -22.71
N LEU A 16 6.78 6.34 -21.69
CA LEU A 16 6.81 6.75 -20.28
C LEU A 16 8.25 6.67 -19.79
N HIS A 17 8.77 7.78 -19.31
CA HIS A 17 10.13 7.88 -18.78
C HIS A 17 10.10 8.22 -17.29
N ALA A 18 10.98 7.57 -16.51
CA ALA A 18 11.24 7.95 -15.12
C ALA A 18 12.33 9.04 -15.13
N GLN A 19 12.06 10.18 -14.47
CA GLN A 19 12.99 11.30 -14.42
C GLN A 19 13.06 11.92 -13.03
N ASN A 20 14.21 12.49 -12.69
CA ASN A 20 14.35 13.33 -11.51
C ASN A 20 13.78 14.73 -11.75
N GLU A 21 13.57 15.53 -10.70
CA GLU A 21 12.93 16.84 -10.78
C GLU A 21 13.69 17.85 -11.66
N LYS A 22 15.02 17.76 -11.72
CA LYS A 22 15.85 18.68 -12.52
C LYS A 22 15.71 18.37 -14.01
N GLU A 23 15.83 17.10 -14.38
CA GLU A 23 15.67 16.62 -15.76
C GLU A 23 14.25 16.90 -16.27
N LEU A 24 13.24 16.72 -15.40
CA LEU A 24 11.86 17.01 -15.75
C LEU A 24 11.64 18.47 -16.16
N ARG A 25 12.25 19.43 -15.46
CA ARG A 25 12.19 20.85 -15.82
C ARG A 25 12.80 21.13 -17.19
N ASP A 26 13.94 20.54 -17.47
CA ASP A 26 14.63 20.71 -18.75
C ASP A 26 13.78 20.15 -19.90
N VAL A 27 13.16 18.99 -19.71
CA VAL A 27 12.23 18.38 -20.68
C VAL A 27 10.97 19.25 -20.87
N GLN A 28 10.40 19.79 -19.81
CA GLN A 28 9.23 20.68 -19.89
C GLN A 28 9.53 21.99 -20.63
N LEU A 29 10.72 22.53 -20.47
CA LEU A 29 11.15 23.75 -21.15
C LEU A 29 11.44 23.52 -22.65
N GLN A 30 11.91 22.33 -23.02
CA GLN A 30 12.27 21.98 -24.40
C GLN A 30 11.08 21.51 -25.23
N ASN A 31 10.10 20.87 -24.63
CA ASN A 31 8.97 20.24 -25.31
C ASN A 31 7.67 20.97 -24.96
N GLY A 32 6.99 21.53 -25.94
CA GLY A 32 5.80 22.35 -25.76
C GLY A 32 4.61 21.68 -25.04
N TYR A 33 4.57 20.36 -24.89
CA TYR A 33 3.55 19.61 -24.15
C TYR A 33 4.08 18.28 -23.60
N VAL A 34 4.26 18.21 -22.29
CA VAL A 34 4.61 16.98 -21.57
C VAL A 34 3.62 16.80 -20.42
N ARG A 35 2.99 15.61 -20.32
CA ARG A 35 2.20 15.27 -19.16
C ARG A 35 3.10 14.63 -18.12
N THR A 36 3.15 15.22 -16.93
CA THR A 36 3.97 14.76 -15.81
C THR A 36 3.13 14.11 -14.73
N TYR A 37 3.71 13.09 -14.08
CA TYR A 37 3.09 12.35 -13.01
C TYR A 37 4.02 12.32 -11.81
N ALA A 38 3.53 12.76 -10.64
CA ALA A 38 4.26 12.68 -9.38
C ALA A 38 3.75 11.50 -8.55
N LYS A 39 4.61 10.53 -8.29
CA LYS A 39 4.31 9.36 -7.48
C LYS A 39 4.57 9.65 -6.01
N ASN A 40 3.56 9.45 -5.16
CA ASN A 40 3.63 9.55 -3.70
C ASN A 40 4.19 10.90 -3.17
N LYS A 41 3.97 12.00 -3.91
CA LYS A 41 4.37 13.34 -3.50
C LYS A 41 3.17 14.27 -3.36
N TYR A 42 3.04 14.94 -2.21
CA TYR A 42 1.99 15.94 -1.99
C TYR A 42 2.26 17.25 -2.71
N TYR A 43 3.51 17.66 -2.72
CA TYR A 43 3.94 18.93 -3.29
C TYR A 43 5.24 18.74 -4.06
N THR A 44 5.24 19.16 -5.30
CA THR A 44 6.38 19.03 -6.20
C THR A 44 6.94 20.37 -6.64
N GLY A 45 6.25 21.46 -6.31
CA GLY A 45 6.60 22.79 -6.79
C GLY A 45 6.10 23.11 -8.19
N GLU A 46 5.60 22.14 -8.94
CA GLU A 46 5.14 22.30 -10.33
C GLU A 46 3.61 22.36 -10.44
N LYS A 47 3.11 23.25 -11.33
CA LYS A 47 1.67 23.55 -11.41
C LYS A 47 0.86 22.55 -12.23
N LEU A 48 1.49 21.70 -13.04
CA LEU A 48 0.82 20.84 -14.02
C LEU A 48 1.15 19.34 -13.84
N GLU A 49 1.10 18.86 -12.60
CA GLU A 49 1.35 17.47 -12.31
C GLU A 49 0.06 16.71 -11.97
N THR A 50 -0.05 15.50 -12.52
CA THR A 50 -1.02 14.51 -12.06
C THR A 50 -0.42 13.71 -10.92
N LYS A 51 -1.00 13.78 -9.73
CA LYS A 51 -0.54 13.02 -8.57
C LYS A 51 -1.05 11.59 -8.63
N ILE A 52 -0.14 10.64 -8.44
CA ILE A 52 -0.44 9.21 -8.37
C ILE A 52 -0.06 8.72 -6.98
N TRP A 53 -1.01 8.10 -6.30
CA TRP A 53 -0.82 7.45 -5.01
C TRP A 53 -0.73 5.94 -5.20
N VAL A 54 0.34 5.34 -4.69
CA VAL A 54 0.60 3.89 -4.80
C VAL A 54 1.15 3.39 -3.48
N GLY A 55 0.55 2.33 -2.94
CA GLY A 55 1.12 1.57 -1.83
C GLY A 55 2.23 0.67 -2.39
N ASP A 56 3.47 1.10 -2.22
CA ASP A 56 4.63 0.45 -2.84
C ASP A 56 5.84 0.36 -1.92
N TYR A 57 5.59 0.41 -0.61
CA TYR A 57 6.66 0.25 0.36
C TYR A 57 7.37 -1.09 0.20
N THR A 58 8.69 -1.06 0.20
CA THR A 58 9.56 -2.23 0.19
C THR A 58 10.85 -1.94 0.94
N ASP A 59 11.29 -2.91 1.71
CA ASP A 59 12.65 -2.98 2.28
C ASP A 59 13.67 -3.58 1.29
N ASN A 60 13.24 -3.86 0.05
CA ASN A 60 14.03 -4.51 -1.00
C ASN A 60 14.59 -5.91 -0.61
N GLY A 61 14.03 -6.54 0.41
CA GLY A 61 14.38 -7.89 0.84
C GLY A 61 13.76 -8.97 -0.05
N THR A 62 14.48 -10.07 -0.23
CA THR A 62 13.91 -11.31 -0.76
C THR A 62 13.32 -12.14 0.39
N THR A 63 12.51 -13.15 0.08
CA THR A 63 11.96 -14.07 1.09
C THR A 63 13.04 -14.75 1.94
N ASP A 64 14.17 -15.10 1.35
CA ASP A 64 15.31 -15.66 2.09
C ASP A 64 15.97 -14.63 3.04
N ILE A 65 16.05 -13.36 2.63
CA ILE A 65 16.56 -12.27 3.47
C ILE A 65 15.61 -12.03 4.64
N TYR A 66 14.30 -11.90 4.38
CA TYR A 66 13.30 -11.71 5.42
C TYR A 66 13.30 -12.83 6.45
N ALA A 67 13.38 -14.09 6.00
CA ALA A 67 13.46 -15.23 6.92
C ALA A 67 14.71 -15.18 7.81
N LYS A 68 15.85 -14.76 7.28
CA LYS A 68 17.10 -14.63 8.06
C LYS A 68 17.08 -13.44 9.03
N GLN A 69 16.36 -12.37 8.70
CA GLN A 69 16.24 -11.18 9.53
C GLN A 69 15.15 -11.30 10.59
N SER A 70 14.35 -12.37 10.54
CA SER A 70 13.27 -12.59 11.50
C SER A 70 13.80 -13.02 12.87
N THR A 71 13.06 -12.73 13.92
CA THR A 71 13.45 -13.04 15.29
C THR A 71 13.10 -14.49 15.65
N GLY A 72 14.03 -15.20 16.28
CA GLY A 72 13.85 -16.57 16.80
C GLY A 72 13.91 -17.65 15.72
N ILE A 73 12.87 -17.78 14.90
CA ILE A 73 12.81 -18.80 13.82
C ILE A 73 12.93 -18.14 12.44
N ASN A 74 13.71 -18.76 11.55
CA ASN A 74 13.89 -18.27 10.18
C ASN A 74 12.64 -18.55 9.35
N ARG A 75 11.67 -17.64 9.37
CA ARG A 75 10.40 -17.73 8.65
C ARG A 75 10.01 -16.38 8.06
N ILE A 76 9.24 -16.44 6.99
CA ILE A 76 8.48 -15.29 6.49
C ILE A 76 7.06 -15.37 7.02
N ALA A 77 6.36 -14.26 7.02
CA ALA A 77 4.92 -14.26 7.09
C ALA A 77 4.33 -13.53 5.87
N VAL A 78 3.10 -13.92 5.57
CA VAL A 78 2.26 -13.28 4.57
C VAL A 78 1.01 -12.81 5.28
N LEU A 79 0.60 -11.57 5.00
CA LEU A 79 -0.61 -10.97 5.51
C LEU A 79 -1.51 -10.59 4.34
N ARG A 80 -2.78 -10.95 4.45
CA ARG A 80 -3.87 -10.37 3.67
C ARG A 80 -4.86 -9.72 4.62
N ALA A 81 -5.25 -8.49 4.32
CA ALA A 81 -6.18 -7.73 5.14
C ALA A 81 -7.17 -6.98 4.24
N ASP A 82 -8.38 -6.82 4.73
CA ASP A 82 -9.46 -6.12 4.03
C ASP A 82 -10.37 -5.39 5.03
N VAL A 83 -10.92 -4.25 4.62
CA VAL A 83 -11.80 -3.44 5.46
C VAL A 83 -13.17 -4.08 5.56
N ASP A 84 -13.65 -4.26 6.79
CA ASP A 84 -14.90 -4.92 7.08
C ASP A 84 -16.08 -4.07 6.62
N ASP A 85 -17.07 -4.71 5.99
CA ASP A 85 -18.36 -4.14 5.61
C ASP A 85 -18.29 -2.80 4.85
N LEU A 86 -17.20 -2.53 4.12
CA LEU A 86 -17.04 -1.28 3.39
C LEU A 86 -18.21 -1.04 2.41
N GLY A 87 -18.67 -2.09 1.72
CA GLY A 87 -19.83 -2.03 0.83
C GLY A 87 -21.10 -1.58 1.56
N GLN A 88 -21.35 -2.12 2.75
CA GLN A 88 -22.50 -1.72 3.60
C GLN A 88 -22.34 -0.29 4.12
N THR A 89 -21.13 0.12 4.47
CA THR A 89 -20.81 1.49 4.89
C THR A 89 -21.18 2.50 3.80
N PHE A 90 -20.92 2.19 2.53
CA PHE A 90 -21.36 3.03 1.40
C PHE A 90 -22.87 3.08 1.24
N VAL A 91 -23.59 1.98 1.53
CA VAL A 91 -25.05 1.90 1.36
C VAL A 91 -25.79 2.43 2.56
N ALA A 92 -25.37 2.11 3.78
CA ALA A 92 -26.11 2.36 5.02
C ALA A 92 -25.41 3.27 6.03
N GLY A 93 -24.09 3.53 5.86
CA GLY A 93 -23.28 4.32 6.81
C GLY A 93 -23.62 5.82 6.87
N PHE A 94 -24.46 6.32 5.96
CA PHE A 94 -24.92 7.71 5.98
C PHE A 94 -26.39 7.80 6.32
N GLU A 95 -26.77 8.75 7.19
CA GLU A 95 -28.17 9.14 7.37
C GLU A 95 -28.81 9.47 6.01
N LYS A 96 -30.07 9.13 5.82
CA LYS A 96 -30.79 9.34 4.52
C LYS A 96 -30.66 10.76 3.98
N SER A 97 -30.70 11.77 4.84
CA SER A 97 -30.53 13.19 4.49
C SER A 97 -29.12 13.57 4.08
N LYS A 98 -28.12 12.76 4.46
CA LYS A 98 -26.68 13.02 4.23
C LYS A 98 -26.10 12.10 3.16
N LYS A 99 -26.85 11.15 2.62
CA LYS A 99 -26.41 10.22 1.59
C LYS A 99 -26.35 10.92 0.23
N THR A 100 -25.21 11.52 -0.07
CA THR A 100 -24.95 12.19 -1.35
C THR A 100 -23.80 11.53 -2.10
N LEU A 101 -23.83 11.60 -3.43
CA LEU A 101 -22.75 11.08 -4.28
C LEU A 101 -21.38 11.69 -3.90
N SER A 102 -21.36 12.97 -3.58
CA SER A 102 -20.14 13.67 -3.16
C SER A 102 -19.52 13.08 -1.88
N ARG A 103 -20.34 12.74 -0.87
CA ARG A 103 -19.85 12.12 0.37
C ARG A 103 -19.36 10.70 0.14
N MET A 104 -20.07 9.93 -0.67
CA MET A 104 -19.64 8.57 -1.05
C MET A 104 -18.31 8.63 -1.81
N ALA A 105 -18.16 9.54 -2.77
CA ALA A 105 -16.90 9.74 -3.50
C ALA A 105 -15.77 10.22 -2.59
N THR A 106 -16.07 11.02 -1.56
CA THR A 106 -15.09 11.46 -0.57
C THR A 106 -14.60 10.29 0.28
N LEU A 107 -15.52 9.46 0.81
CA LEU A 107 -15.15 8.26 1.57
C LEU A 107 -14.27 7.33 0.74
N SER A 108 -14.68 7.00 -0.49
CA SER A 108 -13.89 6.16 -1.39
C SER A 108 -12.48 6.73 -1.63
N ARG A 109 -12.37 8.03 -1.80
CA ARG A 109 -11.09 8.73 -2.01
C ARG A 109 -10.22 8.69 -0.75
N GLN A 110 -10.81 8.87 0.43
CA GLN A 110 -10.09 8.77 1.70
C GLN A 110 -9.57 7.35 1.95
N MET A 111 -10.39 6.32 1.69
CA MET A 111 -9.94 4.92 1.79
C MET A 111 -8.79 4.64 0.82
N SER A 112 -8.93 5.02 -0.44
CA SER A 112 -7.85 4.90 -1.42
C SER A 112 -6.58 5.65 -0.98
N LEU A 113 -6.70 6.80 -0.32
CA LEU A 113 -5.55 7.56 0.17
C LEU A 113 -4.86 6.83 1.33
N PHE A 114 -5.63 6.21 2.24
CA PHE A 114 -5.09 5.42 3.33
C PHE A 114 -4.24 4.27 2.79
N PHE A 115 -4.79 3.41 1.94
CA PHE A 115 -4.12 2.22 1.43
C PHE A 115 -3.06 2.50 0.35
N LYS A 116 -3.07 3.65 -0.31
CA LYS A 116 -2.08 3.98 -1.35
C LYS A 116 -1.00 4.94 -0.92
N PHE A 117 -1.27 5.80 0.07
CA PHE A 117 -0.31 6.79 0.53
C PHE A 117 0.10 6.59 1.99
N HIS A 118 -0.88 6.60 2.92
CA HIS A 118 -0.54 6.52 4.34
C HIS A 118 0.09 5.19 4.72
N ILE A 119 -0.26 4.09 4.06
CA ILE A 119 0.34 2.78 4.28
C ILE A 119 1.87 2.80 4.16
N ASN A 120 2.41 3.53 3.18
CA ASN A 120 3.85 3.64 3.01
C ASN A 120 4.53 4.31 4.21
N GLN A 121 3.89 5.33 4.79
CA GLN A 121 4.40 6.01 5.98
C GLN A 121 4.30 5.15 7.23
N ILE A 122 3.18 4.43 7.41
CA ILE A 122 2.96 3.51 8.51
C ILE A 122 4.07 2.45 8.53
N LEU A 123 4.39 1.86 7.38
CA LEU A 123 5.43 0.83 7.27
C LEU A 123 6.84 1.39 7.40
N ASN A 124 7.08 2.63 6.97
CA ASN A 124 8.38 3.29 7.11
C ASN A 124 8.65 3.81 8.54
N GLN A 125 7.60 4.03 9.33
CA GLN A 125 7.66 4.60 10.69
C GLN A 125 7.01 3.66 11.71
N GLY A 126 7.23 2.36 11.59
CA GLY A 126 6.63 1.37 12.48
C GLY A 126 6.91 1.62 13.95
N SER A 127 5.92 1.35 14.79
CA SER A 127 5.99 1.55 16.24
C SER A 127 6.82 0.46 16.93
N SER A 128 7.48 0.78 18.04
CA SER A 128 8.13 -0.23 18.86
C SER A 128 7.11 -1.17 19.51
N SER A 129 7.39 -2.47 19.49
CA SER A 129 6.58 -3.53 20.08
C SER A 129 7.47 -4.64 20.64
N LEU A 130 6.85 -5.65 21.28
CA LEU A 130 7.58 -6.86 21.71
C LEU A 130 8.16 -7.66 20.55
N LEU A 131 7.63 -7.48 19.33
CA LEU A 131 8.02 -8.25 18.15
C LEU A 131 8.99 -7.51 17.24
N SER A 132 9.06 -6.18 17.33
CA SER A 132 9.86 -5.34 16.44
C SER A 132 10.24 -4.03 17.09
N GLU A 133 11.40 -3.50 16.73
CA GLU A 133 11.85 -2.16 17.11
C GLU A 133 11.13 -1.08 16.30
N ALA A 134 11.17 0.16 16.77
CA ALA A 134 10.63 1.30 16.01
C ALA A 134 11.48 1.57 14.77
N GLY A 135 10.84 1.90 13.65
CA GLY A 135 11.51 2.25 12.41
C GLY A 135 10.95 1.52 11.18
N PRO A 136 11.71 1.54 10.07
CA PRO A 136 11.28 0.91 8.82
C PRO A 136 11.05 -0.60 8.99
N ARG A 137 9.89 -1.08 8.58
CA ARG A 137 9.50 -2.49 8.66
C ARG A 137 10.19 -3.33 7.59
N LYS A 138 10.61 -4.54 7.94
CA LYS A 138 11.24 -5.51 7.01
C LYS A 138 10.17 -6.29 6.26
N VAL A 139 9.45 -5.58 5.41
CA VAL A 139 8.33 -6.10 4.62
C VAL A 139 8.31 -5.49 3.22
N THR A 140 7.56 -6.11 2.33
CA THR A 140 7.23 -5.58 1.00
C THR A 140 5.71 -5.61 0.82
N ILE A 141 5.14 -4.51 0.33
CA ILE A 141 3.79 -4.49 -0.20
C ILE A 141 3.81 -5.18 -1.56
N VAL A 142 3.11 -6.29 -1.68
CA VAL A 142 2.88 -6.96 -2.97
C VAL A 142 1.71 -6.31 -3.69
N TYR A 143 0.68 -5.96 -2.92
CA TYR A 143 -0.51 -5.28 -3.40
C TYR A 143 -1.12 -4.41 -2.30
N SER A 144 -1.58 -3.21 -2.67
CA SER A 144 -2.37 -2.33 -1.81
C SER A 144 -3.39 -1.60 -2.65
N GLY A 145 -4.66 -1.88 -2.43
CA GLY A 145 -5.80 -1.44 -3.24
C GLY A 145 -6.60 -0.30 -2.62
N GLY A 146 -7.90 -0.33 -2.85
CA GLY A 146 -8.85 0.63 -2.27
C GLY A 146 -9.19 0.36 -0.82
N ASP A 147 -9.22 -0.90 -0.43
CA ASP A 147 -9.65 -1.43 0.86
C ASP A 147 -8.87 -2.67 1.30
N ASP A 148 -8.12 -3.29 0.42
CA ASP A 148 -7.38 -4.51 0.67
C ASP A 148 -5.86 -4.33 0.57
N LEU A 149 -5.14 -5.19 1.27
CA LEU A 149 -3.70 -5.14 1.41
C LEU A 149 -3.11 -6.56 1.41
N PHE A 150 -2.00 -6.73 0.71
CA PHE A 150 -1.22 -7.95 0.73
C PHE A 150 0.27 -7.64 0.97
N LEU A 151 0.82 -8.15 2.07
CA LEU A 151 2.21 -7.96 2.48
C LEU A 151 2.95 -9.29 2.60
N VAL A 152 4.26 -9.23 2.38
CA VAL A 152 5.19 -10.32 2.72
C VAL A 152 6.43 -9.74 3.42
N GLY A 153 6.97 -10.46 4.40
CA GLY A 153 8.15 -9.99 5.13
C GLY A 153 8.63 -10.96 6.21
N ALA A 154 9.52 -10.48 7.08
CA ALA A 154 9.92 -11.19 8.27
C ALA A 154 8.70 -11.42 9.19
N TRP A 155 8.50 -12.63 9.72
CA TRP A 155 7.25 -13.00 10.39
C TRP A 155 6.88 -12.07 11.56
N ASN A 156 7.85 -11.68 12.36
CA ASN A 156 7.67 -10.77 13.49
C ASN A 156 7.31 -9.35 13.02
N GLU A 157 7.89 -8.88 11.93
CA GLU A 157 7.62 -7.57 11.34
C GLU A 157 6.21 -7.51 10.73
N VAL A 158 5.77 -8.58 10.05
CA VAL A 158 4.42 -8.65 9.46
C VAL A 158 3.35 -8.58 10.55
N ILE A 159 3.54 -9.26 11.69
CA ILE A 159 2.60 -9.16 12.82
C ILE A 159 2.61 -7.74 13.42
N ALA A 160 3.80 -7.14 13.57
CA ALA A 160 3.91 -5.76 14.04
C ALA A 160 3.22 -4.79 13.07
N CYS A 161 3.37 -4.98 11.75
CA CYS A 161 2.67 -4.22 10.72
C CYS A 161 1.15 -4.32 10.86
N ALA A 162 0.60 -5.52 11.09
CA ALA A 162 -0.84 -5.71 11.28
C ALA A 162 -1.37 -4.85 12.43
N ILE A 163 -0.65 -4.81 13.55
CA ILE A 163 -0.99 -3.99 14.72
C ILE A 163 -0.92 -2.50 14.39
N ASP A 164 0.14 -2.05 13.71
CA ASP A 164 0.31 -0.65 13.35
C ASP A 164 -0.78 -0.18 12.37
N ILE A 165 -1.10 -1.00 11.37
CA ILE A 165 -2.13 -0.72 10.37
C ILE A 165 -3.51 -0.65 11.01
N HIS A 166 -3.83 -1.61 11.89
CA HIS A 166 -5.11 -1.62 12.63
C HIS A 166 -5.29 -0.33 13.45
N LYS A 167 -4.29 0.03 14.26
CA LYS A 167 -4.31 1.27 15.05
C LYS A 167 -4.41 2.53 14.19
N ALA A 168 -3.68 2.56 13.08
CA ALA A 168 -3.70 3.70 12.18
C ALA A 168 -5.06 3.85 11.49
N LEU A 169 -5.69 2.74 11.07
CA LEU A 169 -7.02 2.78 10.47
C LEU A 169 -8.08 3.20 11.50
N GLU A 170 -8.02 2.68 12.72
CA GLU A 170 -8.92 3.07 13.81
C GLU A 170 -8.86 4.59 14.08
N GLN A 171 -7.67 5.15 14.13
CA GLN A 171 -7.47 6.60 14.27
C GLN A 171 -7.96 7.37 13.04
N TYR A 172 -7.62 6.90 11.83
CA TYR A 172 -7.97 7.55 10.58
C TYR A 172 -9.49 7.59 10.35
N ALA A 173 -10.17 6.50 10.66
CA ALA A 173 -11.62 6.34 10.52
C ALA A 173 -12.39 6.74 11.79
N ILE A 174 -11.71 7.22 12.84
CA ILE A 174 -12.32 7.60 14.14
C ILE A 174 -13.16 6.44 14.71
N GLY A 175 -12.65 5.21 14.62
CA GLY A 175 -13.31 4.00 15.08
C GLY A 175 -14.54 3.56 14.25
N ALA A 176 -14.80 4.19 13.10
CA ALA A 176 -15.98 3.88 12.28
C ALA A 176 -15.76 2.70 11.32
N LEU A 177 -14.53 2.30 11.08
CA LEU A 177 -14.16 1.18 10.20
C LEU A 177 -13.22 0.24 10.92
N HIS A 178 -13.37 -1.03 10.63
CA HIS A 178 -12.51 -2.11 11.12
C HIS A 178 -11.82 -2.80 9.96
N ILE A 179 -10.76 -3.55 10.25
CA ILE A 179 -10.00 -4.31 9.27
C ILE A 179 -9.79 -5.72 9.81
N SER A 180 -10.15 -6.70 9.02
CA SER A 180 -9.87 -8.10 9.28
C SER A 180 -8.62 -8.53 8.54
N ALA A 181 -7.80 -9.39 9.17
CA ALA A 181 -6.56 -9.87 8.58
C ALA A 181 -6.35 -11.35 8.81
N GLY A 182 -5.88 -12.04 7.76
CA GLY A 182 -5.30 -13.37 7.81
C GLY A 182 -3.77 -13.27 7.78
N ILE A 183 -3.10 -13.95 8.71
CA ILE A 183 -1.63 -14.01 8.76
C ILE A 183 -1.19 -15.46 8.79
N GLY A 184 -0.33 -15.87 7.85
CA GLY A 184 0.31 -17.18 7.81
C GLY A 184 1.82 -17.07 7.91
N VAL A 185 2.44 -18.02 8.63
CA VAL A 185 3.91 -18.09 8.80
C VAL A 185 4.45 -19.28 8.01
N PHE A 186 5.39 -19.04 7.12
CA PHE A 186 5.85 -20.00 6.13
C PHE A 186 7.37 -20.11 6.05
N PRO A 187 7.92 -21.23 5.55
CA PRO A 187 9.31 -21.31 5.13
C PRO A 187 9.58 -20.33 3.97
N ALA A 188 10.80 -19.77 3.89
CA ALA A 188 11.17 -18.78 2.87
C ALA A 188 10.94 -19.24 1.41
N LYS A 189 11.06 -20.55 1.15
CA LYS A 189 10.90 -21.13 -0.20
C LYS A 189 9.49 -21.68 -0.47
N TYR A 190 8.55 -21.44 0.45
CA TYR A 190 7.17 -21.89 0.23
C TYR A 190 6.53 -21.05 -0.88
N PRO A 191 5.77 -21.67 -1.82
CA PRO A 191 5.22 -20.92 -2.96
C PRO A 191 4.25 -19.81 -2.52
N LEU A 192 4.53 -18.58 -2.93
CA LEU A 192 3.74 -17.42 -2.50
C LEU A 192 2.25 -17.50 -2.91
N SER A 193 1.97 -18.15 -4.05
CA SER A 193 0.59 -18.39 -4.50
C SER A 193 -0.20 -19.32 -3.57
N VAL A 194 0.49 -20.25 -2.90
CA VAL A 194 -0.14 -21.13 -1.89
C VAL A 194 -0.34 -20.36 -0.60
N CYS A 195 0.69 -19.58 -0.16
CA CYS A 195 0.55 -18.68 0.99
C CYS A 195 -0.68 -17.77 0.83
N ALA A 196 -0.84 -17.16 -0.36
CA ALA A 196 -1.94 -16.23 -0.63
C ALA A 196 -3.32 -16.87 -0.42
N ARG A 197 -3.49 -18.12 -0.85
CA ARG A 197 -4.74 -18.87 -0.68
C ARG A 197 -4.99 -19.22 0.79
N GLU A 198 -3.96 -19.67 1.50
CA GLU A 198 -4.09 -20.02 2.92
C GLU A 198 -4.42 -18.80 3.79
N VAL A 199 -3.81 -17.65 3.53
CA VAL A 199 -4.11 -16.41 4.29
C VAL A 199 -5.47 -15.81 3.91
N GLU A 200 -5.97 -16.03 2.68
CA GLU A 200 -7.33 -15.68 2.29
C GLU A 200 -8.38 -16.43 3.13
N GLU A 201 -8.19 -17.73 3.34
CA GLU A 201 -9.08 -18.52 4.21
C GLU A 201 -9.05 -18.03 5.67
N LEU A 202 -7.89 -17.55 6.14
CA LEU A 202 -7.75 -16.98 7.48
C LEU A 202 -8.44 -15.62 7.60
N GLU A 203 -8.30 -14.76 6.58
CA GLU A 203 -8.99 -13.48 6.52
C GLU A 203 -10.51 -13.65 6.52
N GLN A 204 -11.04 -14.59 5.70
CA GLN A 204 -12.48 -14.87 5.69
C GLN A 204 -12.98 -15.35 7.07
N LYS A 205 -12.22 -16.20 7.76
CA LYS A 205 -12.57 -16.61 9.12
C LYS A 205 -12.56 -15.44 10.11
N ALA A 206 -11.65 -14.49 9.95
CA ALA A 206 -11.59 -13.30 10.80
C ALA A 206 -12.82 -12.40 10.61
N LYS A 207 -13.38 -12.33 9.39
CA LYS A 207 -14.61 -11.57 9.09
C LYS A 207 -15.88 -12.18 9.67
N ASP A 208 -15.85 -13.49 9.97
CA ASP A 208 -17.00 -14.22 10.56
C ASP A 208 -17.11 -14.04 12.08
N TYR A 209 -16.15 -13.34 12.72
CA TYR A 209 -16.13 -13.04 14.15
C TYR A 209 -16.69 -11.64 14.44
#